data_89be3d37f6e3fb80d6ec47f5473c72fd
#
_entry.id   89be3d37f6e3fb80d6ec47f5473c72fd
#
_cell.length_a   1.000
_cell.length_b   1.000
_cell.length_c   1.000
_cell.angle_alpha   90.00
_cell.angle_beta   90.00
_cell.angle_gamma   90.00
#
_symmetry.space_group_name_H-M   'P 1'
#
loop_
_entity.id
_entity.type
_entity.pdbx_description
1 polymer ?
#
loop_
_entity_poly.entity_id
_entity_poly.type
_entity_poly.pdbx_seq_one_letter_code
_entity_poly.pdbx_strand_id
1 'polypeptide(L)'
;MTARSILQEDFDSGVKEATAWALGYIARHNKTLAQAIVDAGAVPLLVLALQEPELCLKQISASALFDISKHNIDLAETVVDAGAIPFLAKALSNPDTKLKRQVLLALSSIAKHSVHLAEPIIEAEIFPDVLVHMAHPDECVVKAAAMLTREICKHTLELAQLIVNIGGIGALVELISTSKLTVRLPAIMAIGYIAGHLDQLAIAVIGSKGIVHLSTILYEENDDHTLAVTVWAIGQIGKHTSEHAKAVAVANILPKLLQLYNNPNSSEDLKAKCNTALKQILQKCMYIEALESLLHDSPPNILKYVLGQFSKILPHDPRARRLFVTSGGLKKVQEIQADPGSTLLEYIQIINCCFPDEIVRYYSPGYPNSLLEAVEQYQPKCPSLFAIEEHLSSDIDSKSSLSSFNEEEKEEHVRKLC
;
A
#
# COMPACT_ATOMS: atom_id res chain seq x y z
N MET A 1 -44.24 -3.84 35.21
CA MET A 1 -43.58 -4.97 34.51
C MET A 1 -42.20 -4.54 34.10
N THR A 2 -41.18 -5.33 34.40
CA THR A 2 -39.81 -5.06 33.95
C THR A 2 -39.62 -5.61 32.54
N ALA A 3 -38.73 -5.02 31.72
CA ALA A 3 -38.43 -5.54 30.39
C ALA A 3 -38.03 -7.04 30.44
N ARG A 4 -37.47 -7.49 31.56
CA ARG A 4 -37.11 -8.89 31.83
C ARG A 4 -38.36 -9.80 31.87
N SER A 5 -39.42 -9.42 32.61
CA SER A 5 -40.63 -10.24 32.69
C SER A 5 -41.38 -10.34 31.37
N ILE A 6 -41.33 -9.26 30.54
CA ILE A 6 -41.98 -9.22 29.23
C ILE A 6 -41.29 -10.20 28.25
N LEU A 7 -39.96 -10.19 28.14
CA LEU A 7 -39.24 -11.09 27.25
C LEU A 7 -39.32 -12.57 27.68
N GLN A 8 -39.51 -12.84 28.93
CA GLN A 8 -39.54 -14.19 29.53
C GLN A 8 -40.94 -14.79 29.62
N GLU A 9 -41.95 -14.01 29.96
CA GLU A 9 -43.26 -14.52 30.38
C GLU A 9 -44.39 -14.13 29.41
N ASP A 10 -44.16 -13.16 28.50
CA ASP A 10 -45.21 -12.73 27.59
C ASP A 10 -45.31 -13.71 26.40
N PHE A 11 -46.56 -14.08 26.10
CA PHE A 11 -46.87 -14.95 24.95
C PHE A 11 -47.08 -14.17 23.65
N ASP A 12 -47.18 -12.83 23.73
CA ASP A 12 -47.36 -11.97 22.56
C ASP A 12 -45.97 -11.64 21.93
N SER A 13 -45.76 -12.17 20.76
CA SER A 13 -44.57 -11.95 19.98
C SER A 13 -44.33 -10.46 19.66
N GLY A 14 -45.38 -9.68 19.42
CA GLY A 14 -45.29 -8.24 19.14
C GLY A 14 -44.77 -7.45 20.36
N VAL A 15 -45.13 -7.85 21.59
CA VAL A 15 -44.67 -7.23 22.80
C VAL A 15 -43.18 -7.57 23.05
N LYS A 16 -42.78 -8.83 22.79
CA LYS A 16 -41.36 -9.24 22.82
C LYS A 16 -40.51 -8.47 21.83
N GLU A 17 -40.99 -8.33 20.59
CA GLU A 17 -40.32 -7.57 19.53
C GLU A 17 -40.12 -6.10 19.92
N ALA A 18 -41.19 -5.43 20.38
CA ALA A 18 -41.14 -4.03 20.81
C ALA A 18 -40.16 -3.83 22.00
N THR A 19 -40.14 -4.78 22.92
CA THR A 19 -39.23 -4.74 24.08
C THR A 19 -37.77 -4.94 23.64
N ALA A 20 -37.48 -5.93 22.82
CA ALA A 20 -36.13 -6.17 22.30
C ALA A 20 -35.64 -4.97 21.48
N TRP A 21 -36.53 -4.37 20.67
CA TRP A 21 -36.23 -3.16 19.89
C TRP A 21 -35.88 -1.99 20.80
N ALA A 22 -36.67 -1.73 21.85
CA ALA A 22 -36.43 -0.64 22.80
C ALA A 22 -35.09 -0.83 23.54
N LEU A 23 -34.78 -2.04 23.98
CA LEU A 23 -33.49 -2.37 24.62
C LEU A 23 -32.31 -2.12 23.70
N GLY A 24 -32.37 -2.59 22.45
CA GLY A 24 -31.31 -2.38 21.44
C GLY A 24 -31.16 -0.88 21.11
N TYR A 25 -32.27 -0.17 20.95
CA TYR A 25 -32.24 1.27 20.68
C TYR A 25 -31.58 2.09 21.80
N ILE A 26 -31.87 1.75 23.07
CA ILE A 26 -31.24 2.39 24.21
C ILE A 26 -29.74 2.06 24.26
N ALA A 27 -29.38 0.78 24.09
CA ALA A 27 -27.99 0.33 24.09
C ALA A 27 -27.14 0.99 22.98
N ARG A 28 -27.75 1.34 21.86
CA ARG A 28 -27.10 1.92 20.68
C ARG A 28 -26.37 3.24 20.98
N HIS A 29 -26.88 4.06 21.90
CA HIS A 29 -26.45 5.44 22.09
C HIS A 29 -25.06 5.58 22.71
N ASN A 30 -24.80 4.89 23.83
CA ASN A 30 -23.50 4.96 24.49
C ASN A 30 -23.24 3.75 25.41
N LYS A 31 -21.99 3.61 25.87
CA LYS A 31 -21.53 2.54 26.74
C LYS A 31 -22.34 2.47 28.05
N THR A 32 -22.66 3.61 28.66
CA THR A 32 -23.34 3.65 29.96
C THR A 32 -24.76 3.10 29.88
N LEU A 33 -25.49 3.46 28.82
CA LEU A 33 -26.83 2.92 28.56
C LEU A 33 -26.79 1.44 28.23
N ALA A 34 -25.81 1.03 27.40
CA ALA A 34 -25.60 -0.40 27.10
C ALA A 34 -25.30 -1.19 28.37
N GLN A 35 -24.47 -0.66 29.30
CA GLN A 35 -24.20 -1.29 30.59
C GLN A 35 -25.47 -1.42 31.45
N ALA A 36 -26.28 -0.39 31.51
CA ALA A 36 -27.55 -0.46 32.26
C ALA A 36 -28.51 -1.54 31.74
N ILE A 37 -28.51 -1.78 30.41
CA ILE A 37 -29.28 -2.86 29.77
C ILE A 37 -28.73 -4.23 30.19
N VAL A 38 -27.39 -4.36 30.22
CA VAL A 38 -26.70 -5.59 30.65
C VAL A 38 -26.98 -5.84 32.15
N ASP A 39 -26.85 -4.83 33.01
CA ASP A 39 -27.10 -4.94 34.45
C ASP A 39 -28.57 -5.30 34.76
N ALA A 40 -29.50 -4.89 33.89
CA ALA A 40 -30.89 -5.31 33.96
C ALA A 40 -31.13 -6.79 33.52
N GLY A 41 -30.09 -7.52 33.12
CA GLY A 41 -30.16 -8.93 32.76
C GLY A 41 -30.84 -9.18 31.40
N ALA A 42 -30.75 -8.23 30.47
CA ALA A 42 -31.39 -8.35 29.17
C ALA A 42 -30.64 -9.29 28.20
N VAL A 43 -29.31 -9.43 28.31
CA VAL A 43 -28.50 -10.21 27.36
C VAL A 43 -28.92 -11.68 27.23
N PRO A 44 -29.04 -12.45 28.32
CA PRO A 44 -29.50 -13.84 28.23
C PRO A 44 -30.88 -13.98 27.57
N LEU A 45 -31.77 -13.02 27.75
CA LEU A 45 -33.11 -13.04 27.15
C LEU A 45 -33.08 -12.71 25.66
N LEU A 46 -32.21 -11.80 25.22
CA LEU A 46 -31.98 -11.53 23.79
C LEU A 46 -31.36 -12.75 23.10
N VAL A 47 -30.48 -13.50 23.81
CA VAL A 47 -29.90 -14.75 23.27
C VAL A 47 -30.98 -15.84 23.16
N LEU A 48 -31.87 -15.97 24.11
CA LEU A 48 -33.03 -16.87 24.03
C LEU A 48 -33.97 -16.49 22.89
N ALA A 49 -34.20 -15.19 22.68
CA ALA A 49 -35.05 -14.68 21.59
C ALA A 49 -34.50 -15.00 20.18
N LEU A 50 -33.21 -15.28 20.02
CA LEU A 50 -32.65 -15.78 18.78
C LEU A 50 -33.14 -17.20 18.42
N GLN A 51 -33.68 -17.95 19.38
CA GLN A 51 -34.17 -19.31 19.19
C GLN A 51 -35.68 -19.36 18.88
N GLU A 52 -36.39 -18.28 19.15
CA GLU A 52 -37.83 -18.17 18.90
C GLU A 52 -38.13 -18.35 17.39
N PRO A 53 -39.30 -18.86 16.99
CA PRO A 53 -39.62 -19.07 15.60
C PRO A 53 -39.74 -17.78 14.78
N GLU A 54 -40.15 -16.67 15.43
CA GLU A 54 -40.44 -15.39 14.81
C GLU A 54 -39.22 -14.72 14.22
N LEU A 55 -39.24 -14.49 12.93
CA LEU A 55 -38.12 -13.91 12.17
C LEU A 55 -37.79 -12.48 12.63
N CYS A 56 -38.80 -11.63 12.83
CA CYS A 56 -38.62 -10.25 13.28
C CYS A 56 -37.92 -10.21 14.64
N LEU A 57 -38.32 -11.04 15.57
CA LEU A 57 -37.70 -11.10 16.89
C LEU A 57 -36.21 -11.51 16.83
N LYS A 58 -35.87 -12.49 15.96
CA LYS A 58 -34.46 -12.85 15.71
C LYS A 58 -33.66 -11.69 15.14
N GLN A 59 -34.19 -10.98 14.15
CA GLN A 59 -33.54 -9.81 13.55
C GLN A 59 -33.25 -8.72 14.56
N ILE A 60 -34.26 -8.39 15.39
CA ILE A 60 -34.17 -7.34 16.41
C ILE A 60 -33.19 -7.76 17.50
N SER A 61 -33.23 -9.01 17.96
CA SER A 61 -32.34 -9.53 19.00
C SER A 61 -30.88 -9.54 18.52
N ALA A 62 -30.60 -9.97 17.30
CA ALA A 62 -29.27 -9.88 16.72
C ALA A 62 -28.76 -8.43 16.61
N SER A 63 -29.65 -7.49 16.22
CA SER A 63 -29.33 -6.07 16.20
C SER A 63 -29.07 -5.50 17.60
N ALA A 64 -29.82 -5.90 18.60
CA ALA A 64 -29.62 -5.44 19.99
C ALA A 64 -28.28 -5.96 20.55
N LEU A 65 -27.93 -7.22 20.29
CA LEU A 65 -26.64 -7.79 20.69
C LEU A 65 -25.47 -7.08 20.00
N PHE A 66 -25.61 -6.70 18.71
CA PHE A 66 -24.65 -5.83 18.01
C PHE A 66 -24.51 -4.48 18.73
N ASP A 67 -25.63 -3.82 19.04
CA ASP A 67 -25.64 -2.50 19.66
C ASP A 67 -25.04 -2.50 21.09
N ILE A 68 -25.12 -3.61 21.81
CA ILE A 68 -24.46 -3.84 23.10
C ILE A 68 -22.97 -4.07 22.91
N SER A 69 -22.60 -5.05 22.10
CA SER A 69 -21.20 -5.51 21.98
C SER A 69 -20.26 -4.50 21.30
N LYS A 70 -20.79 -3.55 20.52
CA LYS A 70 -19.96 -2.59 19.79
C LYS A 70 -19.17 -1.59 20.62
N HIS A 71 -19.55 -1.35 21.89
CA HIS A 71 -19.02 -0.25 22.68
C HIS A 71 -17.65 -0.56 23.32
N ASN A 72 -17.52 -1.70 23.99
CA ASN A 72 -16.27 -2.10 24.65
C ASN A 72 -16.18 -3.62 24.81
N ILE A 73 -15.00 -4.07 25.25
CA ILE A 73 -14.68 -5.49 25.41
C ILE A 73 -15.57 -6.14 26.48
N ASP A 74 -15.79 -5.52 27.63
CA ASP A 74 -16.56 -6.09 28.75
C ASP A 74 -18.00 -6.44 28.33
N LEU A 75 -18.62 -5.53 27.57
CA LEU A 75 -19.98 -5.74 27.05
C LEU A 75 -20.02 -6.85 25.98
N ALA A 76 -18.98 -6.94 25.15
CA ALA A 76 -18.85 -8.02 24.20
C ALA A 76 -18.61 -9.38 24.88
N GLU A 77 -17.79 -9.45 25.93
CA GLU A 77 -17.58 -10.63 26.77
C GLU A 77 -18.90 -11.09 27.39
N THR A 78 -19.69 -10.19 27.98
CA THR A 78 -21.01 -10.52 28.54
C THR A 78 -21.94 -11.17 27.49
N VAL A 79 -21.89 -10.73 26.22
CA VAL A 79 -22.67 -11.32 25.14
C VAL A 79 -22.17 -12.73 24.80
N VAL A 80 -20.84 -12.96 24.80
CA VAL A 80 -20.23 -14.28 24.56
C VAL A 80 -20.51 -15.22 25.72
N ASP A 81 -20.34 -14.78 26.97
CA ASP A 81 -20.60 -15.56 28.17
C ASP A 81 -22.08 -16.00 28.30
N ALA A 82 -22.99 -15.19 27.76
CA ALA A 82 -24.39 -15.59 27.64
C ALA A 82 -24.67 -16.65 26.56
N GLY A 83 -23.64 -17.14 25.87
CA GLY A 83 -23.73 -18.19 24.85
C GLY A 83 -24.31 -17.70 23.53
N ALA A 84 -24.12 -16.44 23.13
CA ALA A 84 -24.72 -15.88 21.92
C ALA A 84 -24.16 -16.50 20.62
N ILE A 85 -22.86 -16.88 20.57
CA ILE A 85 -22.18 -17.26 19.34
C ILE A 85 -22.83 -18.48 18.64
N PRO A 86 -23.12 -19.60 19.31
CA PRO A 86 -23.75 -20.76 18.64
C PRO A 86 -25.12 -20.44 18.04
N PHE A 87 -25.91 -19.56 18.68
CA PHE A 87 -27.23 -19.18 18.16
C PHE A 87 -27.13 -18.19 17.01
N LEU A 88 -26.18 -17.25 17.06
CA LEU A 88 -25.86 -16.37 15.93
C LEU A 88 -25.35 -17.20 14.75
N ALA A 89 -24.46 -18.17 14.96
CA ALA A 89 -23.98 -19.08 13.94
C ALA A 89 -25.11 -19.83 13.25
N LYS A 90 -26.01 -20.43 14.03
CA LYS A 90 -27.20 -21.13 13.52
C LYS A 90 -28.12 -20.17 12.75
N ALA A 91 -28.28 -18.94 13.21
CA ALA A 91 -29.16 -17.95 12.55
C ALA A 91 -28.59 -17.49 11.19
N LEU A 92 -27.28 -17.60 10.95
CA LEU A 92 -26.64 -17.27 9.67
C LEU A 92 -27.10 -18.19 8.51
N SER A 93 -27.49 -19.41 8.81
CA SER A 93 -28.03 -20.36 7.81
C SER A 93 -29.45 -20.02 7.36
N ASN A 94 -30.14 -19.08 8.02
CA ASN A 94 -31.47 -18.63 7.62
C ASN A 94 -31.42 -17.88 6.27
N PRO A 95 -32.35 -18.09 5.34
CA PRO A 95 -32.36 -17.42 4.05
C PRO A 95 -32.59 -15.89 4.10
N ASP A 96 -33.12 -15.37 5.19
CA ASP A 96 -33.47 -13.95 5.33
C ASP A 96 -32.25 -13.03 5.32
N THR A 97 -32.24 -12.10 4.40
CA THR A 97 -31.14 -11.15 4.17
C THR A 97 -30.89 -10.20 5.34
N LYS A 98 -31.99 -9.71 5.99
CA LYS A 98 -31.84 -8.79 7.13
C LYS A 98 -31.25 -9.51 8.32
N LEU A 99 -31.70 -10.73 8.60
CA LEU A 99 -31.17 -11.55 9.69
C LEU A 99 -29.67 -11.85 9.46
N LYS A 100 -29.28 -12.29 8.27
CA LYS A 100 -27.87 -12.53 7.90
C LYS A 100 -27.01 -11.28 8.17
N ARG A 101 -27.48 -10.12 7.71
CA ARG A 101 -26.75 -8.87 7.95
C ARG A 101 -26.58 -8.56 9.42
N GLN A 102 -27.65 -8.67 10.24
CA GLN A 102 -27.58 -8.37 11.66
C GLN A 102 -26.67 -9.35 12.42
N VAL A 103 -26.73 -10.62 12.07
CA VAL A 103 -25.86 -11.66 12.64
C VAL A 103 -24.39 -11.37 12.32
N LEU A 104 -24.05 -11.13 11.06
CA LEU A 104 -22.67 -10.80 10.64
C LEU A 104 -22.13 -9.55 11.33
N LEU A 105 -22.98 -8.52 11.50
CA LEU A 105 -22.60 -7.30 12.22
C LEU A 105 -22.39 -7.59 13.73
N ALA A 106 -23.25 -8.40 14.36
CA ALA A 106 -23.09 -8.78 15.75
C ALA A 106 -21.79 -9.54 15.98
N LEU A 107 -21.51 -10.58 15.17
CA LEU A 107 -20.25 -11.33 15.21
C LEU A 107 -19.02 -10.45 14.94
N SER A 108 -19.11 -9.53 13.98
CA SER A 108 -18.05 -8.57 13.69
C SER A 108 -17.78 -7.63 14.86
N SER A 109 -18.84 -7.17 15.54
CA SER A 109 -18.69 -6.27 16.72
C SER A 109 -18.10 -6.98 17.93
N ILE A 110 -18.33 -8.28 18.08
CA ILE A 110 -17.72 -9.11 19.11
C ILE A 110 -16.24 -9.33 18.76
N ALA A 111 -15.97 -9.84 17.56
CA ALA A 111 -14.62 -10.17 17.10
C ALA A 111 -13.64 -9.00 17.15
N LYS A 112 -14.11 -7.75 16.99
CA LYS A 112 -13.23 -6.59 16.86
C LYS A 112 -12.40 -6.27 18.10
N HIS A 113 -12.81 -6.71 19.29
CA HIS A 113 -12.25 -6.24 20.56
C HIS A 113 -10.99 -7.01 20.99
N SER A 114 -11.00 -8.35 20.90
CA SER A 114 -9.86 -9.16 21.34
C SER A 114 -9.79 -10.50 20.60
N VAL A 115 -8.62 -11.15 20.70
CA VAL A 115 -8.39 -12.50 20.18
C VAL A 115 -9.33 -13.49 20.83
N HIS A 116 -9.49 -13.43 22.16
CA HIS A 116 -10.35 -14.33 22.93
C HIS A 116 -11.82 -14.28 22.50
N LEU A 117 -12.27 -13.15 21.98
CA LEU A 117 -13.64 -13.01 21.47
C LEU A 117 -13.74 -13.40 19.98
N ALA A 118 -12.61 -13.44 19.26
CA ALA A 118 -12.56 -13.88 17.87
C ALA A 118 -12.48 -15.42 17.77
N GLU A 119 -11.75 -16.08 18.66
CA GLU A 119 -11.55 -17.55 18.66
C GLU A 119 -12.87 -18.35 18.70
N PRO A 120 -13.84 -18.07 19.61
CA PRO A 120 -15.10 -18.81 19.61
C PRO A 120 -15.92 -18.68 18.33
N ILE A 121 -15.73 -17.58 17.58
CA ILE A 121 -16.40 -17.36 16.29
C ILE A 121 -15.77 -18.26 15.21
N ILE A 122 -14.46 -18.47 15.26
CA ILE A 122 -13.76 -19.43 14.39
C ILE A 122 -14.17 -20.87 14.74
N GLU A 123 -14.22 -21.20 16.04
CA GLU A 123 -14.62 -22.53 16.53
C GLU A 123 -16.07 -22.89 16.15
N ALA A 124 -16.92 -21.90 15.91
CA ALA A 124 -18.27 -22.13 15.41
C ALA A 124 -18.34 -22.55 13.92
N GLU A 125 -17.20 -22.69 13.24
CA GLU A 125 -17.02 -23.17 11.86
C GLU A 125 -17.86 -22.45 10.78
N ILE A 126 -18.22 -21.18 11.01
CA ILE A 126 -19.10 -20.39 10.12
C ILE A 126 -18.39 -19.81 8.90
N PHE A 127 -17.07 -19.79 8.85
CA PHE A 127 -16.33 -19.04 7.85
C PHE A 127 -16.50 -19.54 6.42
N PRO A 128 -16.70 -20.84 6.11
CA PRO A 128 -17.08 -21.24 4.77
C PRO A 128 -18.35 -20.50 4.27
N ASP A 129 -19.38 -20.40 5.11
CA ASP A 129 -20.61 -19.67 4.78
C ASP A 129 -20.37 -18.15 4.70
N VAL A 130 -19.54 -17.58 5.59
CA VAL A 130 -19.17 -16.16 5.55
C VAL A 130 -18.50 -15.80 4.23
N LEU A 131 -17.60 -16.65 3.71
CA LEU A 131 -16.94 -16.43 2.41
C LEU A 131 -17.95 -16.50 1.25
N VAL A 132 -18.90 -17.42 1.28
CA VAL A 132 -19.98 -17.49 0.30
C VAL A 132 -20.82 -16.21 0.34
N HIS A 133 -21.04 -15.62 1.50
CA HIS A 133 -21.80 -14.36 1.64
C HIS A 133 -21.07 -13.15 1.08
N MET A 134 -19.78 -13.21 0.77
CA MET A 134 -19.06 -12.15 0.02
C MET A 134 -19.50 -12.07 -1.44
N ALA A 135 -20.17 -13.07 -1.98
CA ALA A 135 -20.80 -13.07 -3.31
C ALA A 135 -22.34 -12.91 -3.24
N HIS A 136 -22.91 -12.49 -2.10
CA HIS A 136 -24.35 -12.33 -1.93
C HIS A 136 -24.88 -11.17 -2.78
N PRO A 137 -26.11 -11.24 -3.35
CA PRO A 137 -26.70 -10.16 -4.16
C PRO A 137 -26.95 -8.86 -3.36
N ASP A 138 -27.12 -8.93 -2.04
CA ASP A 138 -27.28 -7.75 -1.18
C ASP A 138 -25.90 -7.24 -0.70
N GLU A 139 -25.56 -6.02 -1.12
CA GLU A 139 -24.29 -5.36 -0.78
C GLU A 139 -24.08 -5.16 0.74
N CYS A 140 -25.17 -5.02 1.51
CA CYS A 140 -25.05 -4.88 2.97
C CYS A 140 -24.61 -6.19 3.64
N VAL A 141 -25.05 -7.34 3.11
CA VAL A 141 -24.58 -8.66 3.56
C VAL A 141 -23.12 -8.86 3.17
N VAL A 142 -22.78 -8.55 1.91
CA VAL A 142 -21.39 -8.59 1.40
C VAL A 142 -20.45 -7.79 2.29
N LYS A 143 -20.81 -6.54 2.56
CA LYS A 143 -20.03 -5.64 3.41
C LYS A 143 -19.87 -6.20 4.83
N ALA A 144 -20.96 -6.72 5.42
CA ALA A 144 -20.91 -7.27 6.78
C ALA A 144 -20.05 -8.55 6.87
N ALA A 145 -20.09 -9.43 5.86
CA ALA A 145 -19.23 -10.59 5.77
C ALA A 145 -17.73 -10.20 5.68
N ALA A 146 -17.41 -9.23 4.81
CA ALA A 146 -16.06 -8.70 4.70
C ALA A 146 -15.60 -7.99 5.99
N MET A 147 -16.49 -7.30 6.70
CA MET A 147 -16.19 -6.68 8.01
C MET A 147 -15.82 -7.73 9.06
N LEU A 148 -16.60 -8.83 9.15
CA LEU A 148 -16.27 -9.91 10.07
C LEU A 148 -14.91 -10.53 9.73
N THR A 149 -14.65 -10.84 8.47
CA THR A 149 -13.36 -11.39 8.03
C THR A 149 -12.20 -10.45 8.33
N ARG A 150 -12.37 -9.14 8.11
CA ARG A 150 -11.39 -8.13 8.48
C ARG A 150 -11.06 -8.16 9.97
N GLU A 151 -12.07 -8.22 10.83
CA GLU A 151 -11.85 -8.22 12.29
C GLU A 151 -11.12 -9.48 12.76
N ILE A 152 -11.36 -10.62 12.16
CA ILE A 152 -10.62 -11.85 12.45
C ILE A 152 -9.16 -11.75 11.98
N CYS A 153 -8.94 -11.36 10.71
CA CYS A 153 -7.61 -11.32 10.11
C CYS A 153 -6.66 -10.28 10.75
N LYS A 154 -7.17 -9.28 11.46
CA LYS A 154 -6.33 -8.24 12.07
C LYS A 154 -5.60 -8.70 13.34
N HIS A 155 -6.09 -9.74 14.02
CA HIS A 155 -5.62 -10.11 15.35
C HIS A 155 -4.29 -10.86 15.32
N THR A 156 -4.29 -12.09 14.82
CA THR A 156 -3.10 -12.95 14.85
C THR A 156 -2.83 -13.60 13.49
N LEU A 157 -1.58 -14.07 13.33
CA LEU A 157 -1.17 -14.82 12.15
C LEU A 157 -1.99 -16.11 12.00
N GLU A 158 -2.25 -16.81 13.11
CA GLU A 158 -2.97 -18.08 13.12
C GLU A 158 -4.39 -17.92 12.60
N LEU A 159 -5.11 -16.90 13.08
CA LEU A 159 -6.47 -16.59 12.63
C LEU A 159 -6.49 -16.16 11.15
N ALA A 160 -5.53 -15.33 10.73
CA ALA A 160 -5.39 -14.96 9.33
C ALA A 160 -5.09 -16.18 8.44
N GLN A 161 -4.22 -17.10 8.88
CA GLN A 161 -3.88 -18.32 8.17
C GLN A 161 -5.09 -19.26 8.02
N LEU A 162 -5.94 -19.37 9.04
CA LEU A 162 -7.19 -20.17 8.94
C LEU A 162 -8.10 -19.62 7.83
N ILE A 163 -8.29 -18.32 7.76
CA ILE A 163 -9.08 -17.69 6.69
C ILE A 163 -8.46 -17.94 5.31
N VAL A 164 -7.13 -17.88 5.21
CA VAL A 164 -6.40 -18.15 3.95
C VAL A 164 -6.57 -19.60 3.52
N ASN A 165 -6.48 -20.55 4.44
CA ASN A 165 -6.58 -21.99 4.17
C ASN A 165 -7.95 -22.39 3.59
N ILE A 166 -9.02 -21.70 3.96
CA ILE A 166 -10.37 -21.94 3.43
C ILE A 166 -10.68 -21.13 2.15
N GLY A 167 -9.66 -20.49 1.54
CA GLY A 167 -9.83 -19.74 0.30
C GLY A 167 -10.18 -18.26 0.46
N GLY A 168 -10.00 -17.70 1.65
CA GLY A 168 -10.38 -16.32 1.96
C GLY A 168 -9.72 -15.26 1.07
N ILE A 169 -8.45 -15.44 0.66
CA ILE A 169 -7.80 -14.49 -0.26
C ILE A 169 -8.56 -14.42 -1.59
N GLY A 170 -8.96 -15.55 -2.16
CA GLY A 170 -9.70 -15.58 -3.41
C GLY A 170 -11.03 -14.82 -3.32
N ALA A 171 -11.83 -15.08 -2.26
CA ALA A 171 -13.10 -14.41 -2.03
C ALA A 171 -12.94 -12.90 -1.82
N LEU A 172 -11.92 -12.47 -1.07
CA LEU A 172 -11.62 -11.07 -0.83
C LEU A 172 -11.18 -10.35 -2.12
N VAL A 173 -10.32 -10.95 -2.92
CA VAL A 173 -9.84 -10.38 -4.20
C VAL A 173 -10.99 -10.28 -5.20
N GLU A 174 -11.85 -11.30 -5.28
CA GLU A 174 -13.05 -11.26 -6.11
C GLU A 174 -13.98 -10.11 -5.68
N LEU A 175 -14.22 -9.98 -4.37
CA LEU A 175 -15.01 -8.87 -3.84
C LEU A 175 -14.41 -7.50 -4.18
N ILE A 176 -13.10 -7.34 -4.07
CA ILE A 176 -12.40 -6.09 -4.43
C ILE A 176 -12.58 -5.77 -5.92
N SER A 177 -12.56 -6.79 -6.79
CA SER A 177 -12.68 -6.62 -8.23
C SER A 177 -14.11 -6.27 -8.69
N THR A 178 -15.11 -6.82 -8.01
CA THR A 178 -16.54 -6.73 -8.43
C THR A 178 -17.29 -5.60 -7.74
N SER A 179 -16.90 -5.22 -6.52
CA SER A 179 -17.58 -4.19 -5.73
C SER A 179 -17.01 -2.79 -5.91
N LYS A 180 -17.80 -1.79 -5.54
CA LYS A 180 -17.43 -0.37 -5.63
C LYS A 180 -17.55 0.33 -4.28
N LEU A 181 -16.93 1.50 -4.16
CA LEU A 181 -17.08 2.41 -3.02
C LEU A 181 -16.81 1.72 -1.67
N THR A 182 -17.64 2.02 -0.69
CA THR A 182 -17.47 1.58 0.70
C THR A 182 -17.69 0.07 0.93
N VAL A 183 -18.24 -0.65 -0.06
CA VAL A 183 -18.48 -2.10 0.06
C VAL A 183 -17.16 -2.88 0.05
N ARG A 184 -16.21 -2.48 -0.81
CA ARG A 184 -14.89 -3.13 -0.94
C ARG A 184 -13.89 -2.77 0.17
N LEU A 185 -14.10 -1.68 0.91
CA LEU A 185 -13.14 -1.22 1.93
C LEU A 185 -12.77 -2.28 2.97
N PRO A 186 -13.72 -3.01 3.60
CA PRO A 186 -13.37 -4.05 4.56
C PRO A 186 -12.52 -5.17 3.95
N ALA A 187 -12.74 -5.51 2.68
CA ALA A 187 -11.95 -6.53 1.98
C ALA A 187 -10.52 -6.06 1.71
N ILE A 188 -10.33 -4.80 1.30
CA ILE A 188 -9.00 -4.21 1.14
C ILE A 188 -8.24 -4.22 2.47
N MET A 189 -8.92 -3.86 3.57
CA MET A 189 -8.33 -3.91 4.91
C MET A 189 -7.96 -5.33 5.32
N ALA A 190 -8.83 -6.32 5.06
CA ALA A 190 -8.57 -7.73 5.36
C ALA A 190 -7.32 -8.23 4.61
N ILE A 191 -7.20 -7.94 3.31
CA ILE A 191 -6.01 -8.25 2.50
C ILE A 191 -4.76 -7.59 3.08
N GLY A 192 -4.86 -6.33 3.50
CA GLY A 192 -3.75 -5.62 4.13
C GLY A 192 -3.30 -6.27 5.46
N TYR A 193 -4.24 -6.69 6.31
CA TYR A 193 -3.91 -7.40 7.54
C TYR A 193 -3.28 -8.77 7.26
N ILE A 194 -3.88 -9.58 6.38
CA ILE A 194 -3.34 -10.88 5.97
C ILE A 194 -1.89 -10.72 5.48
N ALA A 195 -1.68 -9.83 4.51
CA ALA A 195 -0.34 -9.60 3.96
C ALA A 195 0.63 -9.00 4.99
N GLY A 196 0.12 -8.26 5.97
CA GLY A 196 0.93 -7.62 7.00
C GLY A 196 1.59 -8.56 7.99
N HIS A 197 1.01 -9.75 8.21
CA HIS A 197 1.48 -10.73 9.21
C HIS A 197 2.75 -11.46 8.77
N LEU A 198 2.79 -11.99 7.55
CA LEU A 198 3.88 -12.84 7.08
C LEU A 198 4.13 -12.65 5.58
N ASP A 199 5.38 -12.78 5.16
CA ASP A 199 5.81 -12.70 3.76
C ASP A 199 5.13 -13.74 2.86
N GLN A 200 4.96 -14.98 3.34
CA GLN A 200 4.27 -16.03 2.61
C GLN A 200 2.80 -15.70 2.34
N LEU A 201 2.12 -15.04 3.28
CA LEU A 201 0.76 -14.58 3.07
C LEU A 201 0.69 -13.42 2.07
N ALA A 202 1.68 -12.53 2.10
CA ALA A 202 1.80 -11.46 1.11
C ALA A 202 2.04 -12.02 -0.31
N ILE A 203 2.87 -13.07 -0.47
CA ILE A 203 3.04 -13.77 -1.76
C ILE A 203 1.74 -14.41 -2.23
N ALA A 204 0.96 -15.02 -1.32
CA ALA A 204 -0.34 -15.60 -1.68
C ALA A 204 -1.31 -14.53 -2.23
N VAL A 205 -1.30 -13.32 -1.64
CA VAL A 205 -2.07 -12.18 -2.16
C VAL A 205 -1.58 -11.74 -3.55
N ILE A 206 -0.26 -11.69 -3.77
CA ILE A 206 0.32 -11.36 -5.08
C ILE A 206 -0.10 -12.42 -6.11
N GLY A 207 0.04 -13.70 -5.78
CA GLY A 207 -0.34 -14.83 -6.65
C GLY A 207 -1.81 -14.84 -7.03
N SER A 208 -2.69 -14.37 -6.14
CA SER A 208 -4.13 -14.21 -6.37
C SER A 208 -4.49 -12.93 -7.13
N LYS A 209 -3.53 -12.22 -7.72
CA LYS A 209 -3.71 -10.95 -8.46
C LYS A 209 -4.20 -9.78 -7.59
N GLY A 210 -4.07 -9.85 -6.27
CA GLY A 210 -4.51 -8.79 -5.37
C GLY A 210 -3.86 -7.43 -5.68
N ILE A 211 -2.56 -7.40 -6.02
CA ILE A 211 -1.86 -6.16 -6.41
C ILE A 211 -2.48 -5.52 -7.66
N VAL A 212 -2.89 -6.31 -8.65
CA VAL A 212 -3.48 -5.78 -9.89
C VAL A 212 -4.76 -5.02 -9.59
N HIS A 213 -5.67 -5.61 -8.79
CA HIS A 213 -6.93 -4.96 -8.42
C HIS A 213 -6.72 -3.75 -7.51
N LEU A 214 -5.76 -3.80 -6.57
CA LEU A 214 -5.40 -2.63 -5.75
C LEU A 214 -4.78 -1.51 -6.60
N SER A 215 -3.99 -1.84 -7.62
CA SER A 215 -3.47 -0.86 -8.58
C SER A 215 -4.61 -0.20 -9.37
N THR A 216 -5.57 -0.97 -9.87
CA THR A 216 -6.75 -0.43 -10.57
C THR A 216 -7.48 0.59 -9.69
N ILE A 217 -7.70 0.27 -8.41
CA ILE A 217 -8.34 1.21 -7.47
C ILE A 217 -7.54 2.51 -7.32
N LEU A 218 -6.22 2.44 -7.21
CA LEU A 218 -5.38 3.64 -7.10
C LEU A 218 -5.51 4.59 -8.29
N TYR A 219 -5.80 4.07 -9.48
CA TYR A 219 -5.93 4.87 -10.69
C TYR A 219 -7.36 5.36 -10.97
N GLU A 220 -8.38 4.61 -10.53
CA GLU A 220 -9.78 4.89 -10.83
C GLU A 220 -10.51 5.64 -9.71
N GLU A 221 -10.07 5.49 -8.45
CA GLU A 221 -10.77 6.05 -7.30
C GLU A 221 -10.34 7.50 -7.02
N ASN A 222 -11.28 8.30 -6.54
CA ASN A 222 -11.05 9.71 -6.17
C ASN A 222 -11.29 10.00 -4.68
N ASP A 223 -11.83 9.03 -3.92
CA ASP A 223 -12.06 9.19 -2.49
C ASP A 223 -10.76 8.96 -1.71
N ASP A 224 -10.27 9.99 -1.05
CA ASP A 224 -9.01 9.98 -0.29
C ASP A 224 -8.99 8.90 0.80
N HIS A 225 -10.12 8.60 1.43
CA HIS A 225 -10.19 7.56 2.45
C HIS A 225 -9.96 6.17 1.84
N THR A 226 -10.62 5.88 0.73
CA THR A 226 -10.44 4.62 0.00
C THR A 226 -9.01 4.49 -0.54
N LEU A 227 -8.46 5.58 -1.08
CA LEU A 227 -7.07 5.63 -1.53
C LEU A 227 -6.11 5.38 -0.36
N ALA A 228 -6.30 6.01 0.80
CA ALA A 228 -5.44 5.84 1.97
C ALA A 228 -5.42 4.38 2.48
N VAL A 229 -6.59 3.73 2.52
CA VAL A 229 -6.71 2.32 2.91
C VAL A 229 -6.02 1.41 1.87
N THR A 230 -6.19 1.70 0.58
CA THR A 230 -5.56 0.94 -0.51
C THR A 230 -4.04 1.07 -0.48
N VAL A 231 -3.53 2.28 -0.30
CA VAL A 231 -2.09 2.57 -0.15
C VAL A 231 -1.51 1.83 1.06
N TRP A 232 -2.22 1.85 2.19
CA TRP A 232 -1.80 1.11 3.38
C TRP A 232 -1.69 -0.40 3.10
N ALA A 233 -2.71 -1.00 2.46
CA ALA A 233 -2.69 -2.43 2.12
C ALA A 233 -1.52 -2.79 1.18
N ILE A 234 -1.26 -1.96 0.17
CA ILE A 234 -0.11 -2.12 -0.74
C ILE A 234 1.22 -2.04 0.04
N GLY A 235 1.32 -1.10 0.98
CA GLY A 235 2.50 -0.98 1.86
C GLY A 235 2.73 -2.25 2.68
N GLN A 236 1.66 -2.88 3.19
CA GLN A 236 1.75 -4.15 3.92
C GLN A 236 2.24 -5.30 3.02
N ILE A 237 1.82 -5.34 1.76
CA ILE A 237 2.28 -6.35 0.79
C ILE A 237 3.76 -6.14 0.44
N GLY A 238 4.17 -4.91 0.14
CA GLY A 238 5.51 -4.60 -0.40
C GLY A 238 6.64 -4.51 0.62
N LYS A 239 6.36 -4.52 1.93
CA LYS A 239 7.35 -4.26 2.99
C LYS A 239 8.32 -5.41 3.29
N HIS A 240 8.01 -6.65 2.91
CA HIS A 240 8.69 -7.84 3.40
C HIS A 240 10.06 -8.09 2.74
N THR A 241 10.09 -8.42 1.46
CA THR A 241 11.32 -8.76 0.72
C THR A 241 11.44 -7.98 -0.58
N SER A 242 12.60 -8.12 -1.26
CA SER A 242 12.82 -7.52 -2.58
C SER A 242 11.84 -8.02 -3.65
N GLU A 243 11.36 -9.25 -3.55
CA GLU A 243 10.38 -9.82 -4.48
C GLU A 243 9.01 -9.17 -4.34
N HIS A 244 8.55 -8.94 -3.10
CA HIS A 244 7.32 -8.21 -2.82
C HIS A 244 7.39 -6.77 -3.31
N ALA A 245 8.49 -6.08 -3.01
CA ALA A 245 8.73 -4.72 -3.48
C ALA A 245 8.78 -4.65 -5.01
N LYS A 246 9.41 -5.64 -5.67
CA LYS A 246 9.45 -5.76 -7.14
C LYS A 246 8.05 -5.96 -7.72
N ALA A 247 7.21 -6.81 -7.12
CA ALA A 247 5.83 -7.02 -7.59
C ALA A 247 5.02 -5.72 -7.56
N VAL A 248 5.16 -4.91 -6.51
CA VAL A 248 4.54 -3.57 -6.42
C VAL A 248 5.13 -2.61 -7.47
N ALA A 249 6.44 -2.64 -7.68
CA ALA A 249 7.13 -1.78 -8.64
C ALA A 249 6.73 -2.08 -10.10
N VAL A 250 6.67 -3.36 -10.47
CA VAL A 250 6.25 -3.83 -11.80
C VAL A 250 4.79 -3.44 -12.11
N ALA A 251 3.93 -3.37 -11.08
CA ALA A 251 2.56 -2.89 -11.23
C ALA A 251 2.44 -1.36 -11.41
N ASN A 252 3.56 -0.66 -11.57
CA ASN A 252 3.66 0.80 -11.75
C ASN A 252 2.97 1.62 -10.63
N ILE A 253 2.97 1.08 -9.42
CA ILE A 253 2.30 1.71 -8.26
C ILE A 253 3.15 2.83 -7.66
N LEU A 254 4.49 2.70 -7.62
CA LEU A 254 5.37 3.65 -6.95
C LEU A 254 5.26 5.09 -7.50
N PRO A 255 5.23 5.34 -8.82
CA PRO A 255 5.01 6.69 -9.35
C PRO A 255 3.66 7.27 -8.95
N LYS A 256 2.61 6.43 -8.91
CA LYS A 256 1.27 6.87 -8.47
C LYS A 256 1.25 7.25 -6.99
N LEU A 257 1.92 6.47 -6.12
CA LEU A 257 2.08 6.83 -4.70
C LEU A 257 2.80 8.16 -4.53
N LEU A 258 3.86 8.40 -5.31
CA LEU A 258 4.59 9.67 -5.29
C LEU A 258 3.72 10.82 -5.78
N GLN A 259 2.94 10.63 -6.84
CA GLN A 259 1.98 11.61 -7.34
C GLN A 259 0.95 12.01 -6.27
N LEU A 260 0.35 11.00 -5.59
CA LEU A 260 -0.61 11.24 -4.51
C LEU A 260 0.02 11.95 -3.31
N TYR A 261 1.26 11.61 -2.97
CA TYR A 261 2.03 12.25 -1.91
C TYR A 261 2.31 13.72 -2.20
N ASN A 262 2.71 14.04 -3.44
CA ASN A 262 3.06 15.40 -3.86
C ASN A 262 1.84 16.27 -4.19
N ASN A 263 0.64 15.67 -4.31
CA ASN A 263 -0.57 16.41 -4.64
C ASN A 263 -0.99 17.29 -3.46
N PRO A 264 -1.07 18.64 -3.62
CA PRO A 264 -1.49 19.54 -2.56
C PRO A 264 -2.91 19.29 -2.06
N ASN A 265 -3.79 18.75 -2.93
CA ASN A 265 -5.19 18.48 -2.62
C ASN A 265 -5.43 17.17 -1.88
N SER A 266 -4.44 16.28 -1.80
CA SER A 266 -4.56 15.04 -1.02
C SER A 266 -4.66 15.33 0.47
N SER A 267 -5.51 14.56 1.18
CA SER A 267 -5.65 14.65 2.63
C SER A 267 -4.34 14.31 3.35
N GLU A 268 -4.16 14.83 4.56
CA GLU A 268 -2.96 14.55 5.37
C GLU A 268 -2.83 13.07 5.72
N ASP A 269 -3.95 12.34 5.93
CA ASP A 269 -3.91 10.88 6.15
C ASP A 269 -3.41 10.14 4.91
N LEU A 270 -3.90 10.50 3.72
CA LEU A 270 -3.44 9.90 2.45
C LEU A 270 -1.95 10.15 2.24
N LYS A 271 -1.48 11.38 2.44
CA LYS A 271 -0.04 11.72 2.34
C LYS A 271 0.80 10.92 3.34
N ALA A 272 0.34 10.78 4.58
CA ALA A 272 1.03 10.00 5.60
C ALA A 272 1.12 8.52 5.24
N LYS A 273 0.03 7.94 4.69
CA LYS A 273 0.02 6.54 4.20
C LYS A 273 0.95 6.36 3.00
N CYS A 274 0.93 7.30 2.03
CA CYS A 274 1.84 7.27 0.88
C CYS A 274 3.31 7.34 1.32
N ASN A 275 3.67 8.25 2.22
CA ASN A 275 5.02 8.35 2.76
C ASN A 275 5.47 7.05 3.44
N THR A 276 4.59 6.47 4.27
CA THR A 276 4.90 5.22 4.98
C THR A 276 5.07 4.05 4.00
N ALA A 277 4.17 3.89 3.04
CA ALA A 277 4.23 2.83 2.04
C ALA A 277 5.47 2.98 1.14
N LEU A 278 5.75 4.18 0.63
CA LEU A 278 6.96 4.45 -0.16
C LEU A 278 8.22 4.11 0.63
N LYS A 279 8.32 4.55 1.89
CA LYS A 279 9.47 4.23 2.76
C LYS A 279 9.64 2.71 2.92
N GLN A 280 8.58 1.99 3.26
CA GLN A 280 8.62 0.55 3.50
C GLN A 280 9.03 -0.24 2.25
N ILE A 281 8.42 0.08 1.10
CA ILE A 281 8.67 -0.60 -0.17
C ILE A 281 10.05 -0.26 -0.70
N LEU A 282 10.44 1.01 -0.73
CA LEU A 282 11.74 1.44 -1.24
C LEU A 282 12.91 0.87 -0.46
N GLN A 283 12.79 0.67 0.85
CA GLN A 283 13.84 0.01 1.65
C GLN A 283 14.15 -1.42 1.21
N LYS A 284 13.26 -2.06 0.45
CA LYS A 284 13.40 -3.44 -0.06
C LYS A 284 13.52 -3.50 -1.59
N CYS A 285 13.17 -2.43 -2.30
CA CYS A 285 13.12 -2.42 -3.75
C CYS A 285 14.52 -2.38 -4.36
N MET A 286 14.85 -3.42 -5.13
CA MET A 286 16.09 -3.49 -5.92
C MET A 286 15.81 -3.42 -7.42
N TYR A 287 14.61 -3.05 -7.84
CA TYR A 287 14.22 -2.94 -9.22
C TYR A 287 14.57 -1.56 -9.78
N ILE A 288 15.61 -1.51 -10.63
CA ILE A 288 16.29 -0.28 -11.05
C ILE A 288 15.36 0.66 -11.80
N GLU A 289 14.59 0.13 -12.76
CA GLU A 289 13.72 0.92 -13.61
C GLU A 289 12.67 1.71 -12.81
N ALA A 290 12.17 1.11 -11.71
CA ALA A 290 11.24 1.79 -10.82
C ALA A 290 11.93 2.83 -9.93
N LEU A 291 13.17 2.57 -9.50
CA LEU A 291 13.96 3.52 -8.72
C LEU A 291 14.35 4.75 -9.55
N GLU A 292 14.69 4.56 -10.84
CA GLU A 292 15.03 5.64 -11.75
C GLU A 292 13.84 6.58 -11.98
N SER A 293 12.64 6.05 -12.17
CA SER A 293 11.43 6.85 -12.35
C SER A 293 11.16 7.77 -11.16
N LEU A 294 11.59 7.38 -9.95
CA LEU A 294 11.42 8.16 -8.72
C LEU A 294 12.55 9.15 -8.45
N LEU A 295 13.72 8.96 -9.05
CA LEU A 295 14.91 9.75 -8.75
C LEU A 295 14.74 11.25 -9.06
N HIS A 296 13.98 11.55 -10.13
CA HIS A 296 13.81 12.93 -10.60
C HIS A 296 12.76 13.72 -9.83
N ASP A 297 11.68 13.08 -9.42
CA ASP A 297 10.48 13.74 -8.89
C ASP A 297 10.31 13.60 -7.37
N SER A 298 11.18 12.80 -6.71
CA SER A 298 11.06 12.55 -5.27
C SER A 298 11.53 13.72 -4.43
N PRO A 299 10.75 14.10 -3.39
CA PRO A 299 11.19 15.07 -2.38
C PRO A 299 12.32 14.46 -1.51
N PRO A 300 13.10 15.31 -0.80
CA PRO A 300 14.29 14.86 -0.06
C PRO A 300 14.08 13.71 0.92
N ASN A 301 12.93 13.67 1.59
CA ASN A 301 12.57 12.63 2.55
C ASN A 301 12.34 11.25 1.91
N ILE A 302 11.92 11.19 0.64
CA ILE A 302 11.77 9.95 -0.14
C ILE A 302 13.05 9.65 -0.89
N LEU A 303 13.70 10.67 -1.47
CA LEU A 303 14.92 10.56 -2.26
C LEU A 303 16.04 9.81 -1.54
N LYS A 304 16.19 10.01 -0.22
CA LYS A 304 17.18 9.28 0.58
C LYS A 304 17.00 7.75 0.54
N TYR A 305 15.76 7.24 0.41
CA TYR A 305 15.51 5.79 0.30
C TYR A 305 15.84 5.30 -1.11
N VAL A 306 15.56 6.10 -2.13
CA VAL A 306 15.91 5.79 -3.52
C VAL A 306 17.44 5.71 -3.66
N LEU A 307 18.17 6.72 -3.21
CA LEU A 307 19.64 6.74 -3.24
C LEU A 307 20.25 5.64 -2.36
N GLY A 308 19.64 5.34 -1.21
CA GLY A 308 20.06 4.23 -0.36
C GLY A 308 19.94 2.85 -1.03
N GLN A 309 19.05 2.67 -2.01
CA GLN A 309 19.02 1.43 -2.80
C GLN A 309 20.04 1.47 -3.93
N PHE A 310 20.21 2.59 -4.62
CA PHE A 310 21.27 2.72 -5.62
C PHE A 310 22.66 2.50 -5.02
N SER A 311 22.92 3.01 -3.81
CA SER A 311 24.19 2.77 -3.12
C SER A 311 24.49 1.29 -2.80
N LYS A 312 23.45 0.45 -2.73
CA LYS A 312 23.59 -1.01 -2.55
C LYS A 312 23.70 -1.76 -3.88
N ILE A 313 23.03 -1.30 -4.93
CA ILE A 313 22.95 -1.99 -6.22
C ILE A 313 24.18 -1.70 -7.08
N LEU A 314 24.57 -0.41 -7.20
CA LEU A 314 25.59 0.04 -8.14
C LEU A 314 26.98 -0.57 -7.92
N PRO A 315 27.46 -0.83 -6.67
CA PRO A 315 28.73 -1.50 -6.47
C PRO A 315 28.82 -2.89 -7.09
N HIS A 316 27.70 -3.61 -7.16
CA HIS A 316 27.67 -5.02 -7.52
C HIS A 316 27.17 -5.29 -8.95
N ASP A 317 26.49 -4.33 -9.59
CA ASP A 317 25.89 -4.50 -10.92
C ASP A 317 26.47 -3.53 -11.98
N PRO A 318 27.35 -4.01 -12.87
CA PRO A 318 27.91 -3.19 -13.96
C PRO A 318 26.86 -2.67 -14.97
N ARG A 319 25.79 -3.46 -15.18
CA ARG A 319 24.69 -3.04 -16.10
C ARG A 319 23.89 -1.91 -15.48
N ALA A 320 23.61 -2.01 -14.19
CA ALA A 320 22.99 -0.94 -13.41
C ALA A 320 23.81 0.37 -13.48
N ARG A 321 25.14 0.29 -13.33
CA ARG A 321 26.02 1.47 -13.47
C ARG A 321 25.88 2.13 -14.81
N ARG A 322 25.91 1.34 -15.90
CA ARG A 322 25.77 1.87 -17.26
C ARG A 322 24.39 2.54 -17.44
N LEU A 323 23.32 1.87 -17.02
CA LEU A 323 21.96 2.41 -17.12
C LEU A 323 21.85 3.72 -16.33
N PHE A 324 22.35 3.76 -15.09
CA PHE A 324 22.31 4.93 -14.23
C PHE A 324 23.00 6.18 -14.82
N VAL A 325 24.07 5.99 -15.59
CA VAL A 325 24.73 7.09 -16.31
C VAL A 325 23.89 7.51 -17.52
N THR A 326 23.44 6.54 -18.33
CA THR A 326 22.73 6.83 -19.59
C THR A 326 21.32 7.40 -19.38
N SER A 327 20.67 7.09 -18.25
CA SER A 327 19.38 7.66 -17.87
C SER A 327 19.48 9.06 -17.23
N GLY A 328 20.71 9.54 -16.98
CA GLY A 328 20.95 10.82 -16.31
C GLY A 328 20.93 10.75 -14.77
N GLY A 329 20.84 9.55 -14.19
CA GLY A 329 20.81 9.37 -12.74
C GLY A 329 22.05 9.93 -12.04
N LEU A 330 23.25 9.72 -12.62
CA LEU A 330 24.48 10.27 -12.06
C LEU A 330 24.49 11.81 -12.09
N LYS A 331 24.00 12.42 -13.18
CA LYS A 331 23.82 13.88 -13.26
C LYS A 331 22.91 14.38 -12.16
N LYS A 332 21.75 13.75 -11.97
CA LYS A 332 20.80 14.11 -10.92
C LYS A 332 21.42 14.04 -9.53
N VAL A 333 22.22 13.01 -9.26
CA VAL A 333 22.92 12.86 -7.96
C VAL A 333 23.88 14.00 -7.70
N GLN A 334 24.60 14.52 -8.73
CA GLN A 334 25.50 15.68 -8.57
C GLN A 334 24.75 16.99 -8.33
N GLU A 335 23.49 17.11 -8.71
CA GLU A 335 22.65 18.28 -8.48
C GLU A 335 22.04 18.33 -7.06
N ILE A 336 22.07 17.20 -6.31
CA ILE A 336 21.46 17.11 -4.99
C ILE A 336 22.34 17.80 -3.96
N GLN A 337 21.77 18.79 -3.28
CA GLN A 337 22.39 19.41 -2.12
C GLN A 337 22.09 18.55 -0.87
N ALA A 338 23.15 18.10 -0.21
CA ALA A 338 23.05 17.32 1.02
C ALA A 338 23.86 17.96 2.13
N ASP A 339 23.29 17.99 3.34
CA ASP A 339 23.97 18.54 4.51
C ASP A 339 25.20 17.69 4.89
N PRO A 340 26.30 18.32 5.32
CA PRO A 340 27.49 17.62 5.80
C PRO A 340 27.16 16.65 6.94
N GLY A 341 27.62 15.39 6.82
CA GLY A 341 27.35 14.33 7.80
C GLY A 341 25.94 13.72 7.72
N SER A 342 25.12 14.07 6.74
CA SER A 342 23.85 13.42 6.52
C SER A 342 24.01 12.04 5.85
N THR A 343 23.10 11.11 6.15
CA THR A 343 23.06 9.79 5.47
C THR A 343 22.84 9.92 3.96
N LEU A 344 22.24 11.02 3.53
CA LEU A 344 22.07 11.32 2.11
C LEU A 344 23.41 11.58 1.43
N LEU A 345 24.30 12.35 2.08
CA LEU A 345 25.64 12.62 1.59
C LEU A 345 26.48 11.32 1.54
N GLU A 346 26.36 10.44 2.54
CA GLU A 346 27.03 9.14 2.54
C GLU A 346 26.60 8.30 1.33
N TYR A 347 25.31 8.23 1.02
CA TYR A 347 24.83 7.51 -0.17
C TYR A 347 25.36 8.12 -1.47
N ILE A 348 25.40 9.45 -1.58
CA ILE A 348 25.98 10.14 -2.74
C ILE A 348 27.45 9.79 -2.90
N GLN A 349 28.23 9.78 -1.82
CA GLN A 349 29.64 9.40 -1.85
C GLN A 349 29.84 7.96 -2.29
N ILE A 350 29.04 7.00 -1.75
CA ILE A 350 29.10 5.60 -2.16
C ILE A 350 28.77 5.45 -3.65
N ILE A 351 27.74 6.15 -4.14
CA ILE A 351 27.37 6.14 -5.54
C ILE A 351 28.50 6.69 -6.41
N ASN A 352 29.10 7.81 -6.03
CA ASN A 352 30.20 8.42 -6.77
C ASN A 352 31.42 7.49 -6.84
N CYS A 353 31.74 6.77 -5.77
CA CYS A 353 32.84 5.77 -5.75
C CYS A 353 32.61 4.59 -6.73
N CYS A 354 31.38 4.39 -7.24
CA CYS A 354 31.10 3.36 -8.24
C CYS A 354 31.49 3.74 -9.68
N PHE A 355 31.93 4.99 -9.90
CA PHE A 355 32.25 5.55 -11.21
C PHE A 355 33.67 6.14 -11.24
N PRO A 356 34.33 6.17 -12.42
CA PRO A 356 35.59 6.88 -12.60
C PRO A 356 35.46 8.38 -12.26
N ASP A 357 36.47 8.97 -11.63
CA ASP A 357 36.47 10.37 -11.21
C ASP A 357 36.20 11.34 -12.34
N GLU A 358 36.67 11.02 -13.54
CA GLU A 358 36.46 11.83 -14.75
C GLU A 358 34.98 11.95 -15.11
N ILE A 359 34.23 10.85 -14.99
CA ILE A 359 32.79 10.82 -15.27
C ILE A 359 32.00 11.57 -14.17
N VAL A 360 32.39 11.38 -12.91
CA VAL A 360 31.76 12.11 -11.80
C VAL A 360 31.96 13.61 -11.96
N ARG A 361 33.19 14.04 -12.29
CA ARG A 361 33.52 15.46 -12.56
C ARG A 361 32.73 16.02 -13.74
N TYR A 362 32.57 15.25 -14.82
CA TYR A 362 31.84 15.70 -16.00
C TYR A 362 30.38 16.12 -15.68
N TYR A 363 29.74 15.45 -14.73
CA TYR A 363 28.39 15.77 -14.30
C TYR A 363 28.31 16.71 -13.08
N SER A 364 29.45 17.09 -12.49
CA SER A 364 29.47 17.99 -11.34
C SER A 364 29.06 19.42 -11.71
N PRO A 365 28.34 20.14 -10.84
CA PRO A 365 27.97 21.54 -11.08
C PRO A 365 29.22 22.40 -11.35
N GLY A 366 29.16 23.21 -12.41
CA GLY A 366 30.26 24.09 -12.81
C GLY A 366 31.35 23.46 -13.67
N TYR A 367 31.34 22.12 -13.91
CA TYR A 367 32.34 21.48 -14.78
C TYR A 367 32.38 22.05 -16.22
N PRO A 368 31.25 22.36 -16.89
CA PRO A 368 31.29 23.03 -18.18
C PRO A 368 32.03 24.37 -18.17
N ASN A 369 31.87 25.16 -17.10
CA ASN A 369 32.56 26.45 -16.96
C ASN A 369 34.07 26.26 -16.72
N SER A 370 34.47 25.28 -15.90
CA SER A 370 35.88 24.98 -15.71
C SER A 370 36.57 24.42 -16.97
N LEU A 371 35.81 23.73 -17.83
CA LEU A 371 36.30 23.32 -19.16
C LEU A 371 36.48 24.53 -20.08
N LEU A 372 35.56 25.48 -20.09
CA LEU A 372 35.66 26.71 -20.87
C LEU A 372 36.85 27.53 -20.39
N GLU A 373 37.03 27.72 -19.09
CA GLU A 373 38.19 28.36 -18.50
C GLU A 373 39.51 27.66 -18.89
N ALA A 374 39.51 26.31 -18.89
CA ALA A 374 40.67 25.52 -19.32
C ALA A 374 40.95 25.70 -20.82
N VAL A 375 39.93 25.83 -21.65
CA VAL A 375 40.06 26.15 -23.10
C VAL A 375 40.60 27.55 -23.30
N GLU A 376 40.14 28.55 -22.52
CA GLU A 376 40.62 29.92 -22.59
C GLU A 376 42.08 30.03 -22.13
N GLN A 377 42.50 29.25 -21.15
CA GLN A 377 43.87 29.19 -20.63
C GLN A 377 44.79 28.32 -21.44
N TYR A 378 44.26 27.50 -22.36
CA TYR A 378 45.06 26.58 -23.15
C TYR A 378 45.92 27.33 -24.16
N GLN A 379 47.23 27.22 -23.99
CA GLN A 379 48.20 27.69 -24.97
C GLN A 379 48.52 26.57 -25.95
N PRO A 380 48.07 26.66 -27.20
CA PRO A 380 48.37 25.63 -28.21
C PRO A 380 49.88 25.62 -28.49
N LYS A 381 50.50 24.50 -28.33
CA LYS A 381 51.88 24.26 -28.85
C LYS A 381 51.78 24.18 -30.34
N CYS A 382 51.88 25.30 -31.06
CA CYS A 382 51.93 25.30 -32.52
C CYS A 382 53.13 24.44 -32.95
N PRO A 383 52.93 23.44 -33.80
CA PRO A 383 54.08 22.76 -34.45
C PRO A 383 54.88 23.81 -35.26
N SER A 384 56.19 23.69 -35.21
CA SER A 384 57.15 24.59 -35.86
C SER A 384 56.96 24.78 -37.41
N LEU A 385 55.99 24.09 -37.98
CA LEU A 385 55.54 24.25 -39.37
C LEU A 385 54.89 25.61 -39.70
N PHE A 386 54.38 26.33 -38.70
CA PHE A 386 53.84 27.68 -38.88
C PHE A 386 54.85 28.82 -38.55
N ALA A 387 56.06 28.47 -38.13
CA ALA A 387 57.12 29.45 -37.88
C ALA A 387 57.92 29.83 -39.16
N ILE A 388 57.50 29.33 -40.35
CA ILE A 388 58.22 29.58 -41.59
C ILE A 388 57.69 30.80 -42.39
N GLU A 389 56.59 31.41 -41.97
CA GLU A 389 56.05 32.54 -42.71
C GLU A 389 56.55 33.93 -42.27
N GLU A 390 57.32 34.08 -41.20
CA GLU A 390 57.88 35.39 -40.79
C GLU A 390 59.31 35.66 -41.32
N HIS A 391 59.94 34.72 -42.07
CA HIS A 391 61.25 34.93 -42.66
C HIS A 391 61.26 35.08 -44.20
N LEU A 392 60.10 35.22 -44.86
CA LEU A 392 60.01 35.36 -46.33
C LEU A 392 59.49 36.72 -46.77
N SER A 393 59.92 37.80 -46.09
CA SER A 393 59.72 39.16 -46.63
C SER A 393 60.99 39.86 -47.07
N SER A 394 62.08 39.10 -47.32
CA SER A 394 63.29 39.67 -47.91
C SER A 394 63.95 38.76 -48.92
N ASP A 395 63.30 38.37 -49.98
CA ASP A 395 63.94 37.98 -51.22
C ASP A 395 62.86 37.64 -52.27
N ILE A 396 62.33 38.72 -52.90
CA ILE A 396 61.69 38.62 -54.18
C ILE A 396 62.79 38.71 -55.22
N ASP A 397 63.15 37.56 -55.75
CA ASP A 397 63.34 37.45 -57.21
C ASP A 397 63.68 36.00 -57.62
N SER A 398 62.99 35.62 -58.66
CA SER A 398 63.28 34.57 -59.63
C SER A 398 62.65 33.15 -59.51
N LYS A 399 61.77 32.97 -60.53
CA LYS A 399 61.53 31.77 -61.31
C LYS A 399 60.52 30.70 -60.79
N SER A 400 59.34 30.86 -61.43
CA SER A 400 58.55 29.82 -62.17
C SER A 400 58.94 28.37 -62.02
N SER A 401 57.96 27.50 -61.66
CA SER A 401 57.36 26.47 -62.53
C SER A 401 56.65 25.37 -61.70
N LEU A 402 55.39 25.16 -62.03
CA LEU A 402 54.61 23.95 -62.13
C LEU A 402 54.92 22.76 -61.19
N SER A 403 53.92 22.37 -60.31
CA SER A 403 53.13 21.19 -60.63
C SER A 403 52.15 20.85 -59.55
N SER A 404 50.98 20.45 -60.02
CA SER A 404 49.84 19.85 -59.29
C SER A 404 50.22 18.73 -58.33
N PHE A 405 49.69 18.69 -57.16
CA PHE A 405 49.45 17.44 -56.40
C PHE A 405 48.16 17.57 -55.56
N ASN A 406 47.33 16.63 -55.80
CA ASN A 406 46.08 16.11 -55.29
C ASN A 406 45.49 16.57 -53.94
N GLU A 407 44.21 16.90 -54.05
CA GLU A 407 43.26 17.21 -52.95
C GLU A 407 42.68 15.97 -52.20
N GLU A 408 43.20 14.76 -52.40
CA GLU A 408 42.57 13.54 -51.85
C GLU A 408 43.07 13.08 -50.47
N GLU A 409 44.10 13.66 -49.89
CA GLU A 409 44.64 13.24 -48.59
C GLU A 409 44.11 14.03 -47.37
N LYS A 410 43.24 15.03 -47.52
CA LYS A 410 42.72 15.83 -46.41
C LYS A 410 41.41 15.34 -45.81
N GLU A 411 40.69 14.42 -46.42
CA GLU A 411 39.41 13.95 -45.89
C GLU A 411 39.50 12.70 -44.98
N GLU A 412 40.62 12.00 -44.96
CA GLU A 412 40.75 10.75 -44.20
C GLU A 412 41.22 10.96 -42.73
N HIS A 413 41.71 12.17 -42.40
CA HIS A 413 42.19 12.44 -41.04
C HIS A 413 41.15 13.05 -40.11
N VAL A 414 40.01 13.54 -40.63
CA VAL A 414 38.91 14.12 -39.84
C VAL A 414 37.89 13.06 -39.39
N ARG A 415 37.90 11.87 -39.99
CA ARG A 415 36.96 10.78 -39.60
C ARG A 415 37.41 9.86 -38.46
N LYS A 416 38.59 10.10 -37.89
CA LYS A 416 39.11 9.29 -36.75
C LYS A 416 39.06 9.99 -35.40
N LEU A 417 38.45 11.15 -35.29
CA LEU A 417 38.35 11.92 -34.03
C LEU A 417 36.92 12.44 -33.75
N CYS A 418 35.89 11.70 -34.17
CA CYS A 418 34.54 11.86 -33.62
C CYS A 418 34.04 10.50 -33.09
#